data_2531cbcb85a97112653d7ced20765622
#
_entry.id   2531cbcb85a97112653d7ced20765622
#
_cell.length_a   1.000
_cell.length_b   1.000
_cell.length_c   1.000
_cell.angle_alpha   90.00
_cell.angle_beta   90.00
_cell.angle_gamma   90.00
#
_symmetry.space_group_name_H-M   'P 1'
#
loop_
_entity.id
_entity.type
_entity.pdbx_description
1 polymer ?
#
loop_
_entity_poly.entity_id
_entity_poly.type
_entity_poly.pdbx_seq_one_letter_code
_entity_poly.pdbx_strand_id
1 'polypeptide(L)'
;MSHLAAVPAAVVYDVNLLVTAAAGGNSPFRSWPSPPPVSGNPSADCVGIIVDAAEFSLWLSPHITANIERVLTDLLKWEPPEADAYLVALLSAAEHSGGGIVTDVPRTVHDCPDHEDNLVLDLAAEVGALIVVSNDTDLLSMSPWRGTPITEPRSFAAKVDAMRRHARRPRR
;
A
#
# COMPACT_ATOMS: atom_id res chain seq x y z
N MET A 1 -16.13 29.94 -0.81
CA MET A 1 -15.42 29.20 -1.88
C MET A 1 -15.16 27.80 -1.32
N SER A 2 -15.91 26.83 -1.81
CA SER A 2 -15.69 25.41 -1.44
C SER A 2 -14.35 24.99 -2.02
N HIS A 3 -13.34 24.76 -1.17
CA HIS A 3 -12.19 23.96 -1.56
C HIS A 3 -12.73 22.57 -1.90
N LEU A 4 -12.86 22.24 -3.17
CA LEU A 4 -12.95 20.87 -3.61
C LEU A 4 -11.68 20.20 -3.08
N ALA A 5 -11.83 19.41 -2.03
CA ALA A 5 -10.74 18.56 -1.54
C ALA A 5 -10.31 17.71 -2.75
N ALA A 6 -9.02 17.74 -3.08
CA ALA A 6 -8.50 16.93 -4.16
C ALA A 6 -8.80 15.46 -3.80
N VAL A 7 -9.33 14.71 -4.76
CA VAL A 7 -9.57 13.27 -4.57
C VAL A 7 -8.22 12.60 -4.33
N PRO A 8 -8.05 11.82 -3.26
CA PRO A 8 -6.80 11.14 -3.00
C PRO A 8 -6.42 10.23 -4.17
N ALA A 9 -5.14 10.21 -4.51
CA ALA A 9 -4.64 9.38 -5.61
C ALA A 9 -4.67 7.90 -5.21
N ALA A 10 -5.22 7.04 -6.06
CA ALA A 10 -5.27 5.61 -5.80
C ALA A 10 -3.87 4.99 -5.81
N VAL A 11 -3.57 4.16 -4.83
CA VAL A 11 -2.36 3.36 -4.75
C VAL A 11 -2.68 1.91 -4.45
N VAL A 12 -1.83 1.01 -4.92
CA VAL A 12 -1.89 -0.42 -4.60
C VAL A 12 -0.57 -0.83 -3.97
N TYR A 13 -0.64 -1.50 -2.84
CA TYR A 13 0.49 -2.08 -2.14
C TYR A 13 0.47 -3.59 -2.31
N ASP A 14 1.63 -4.13 -2.65
CA ASP A 14 1.82 -5.58 -2.77
C ASP A 14 1.74 -6.28 -1.41
N VAL A 15 1.39 -7.57 -1.42
CA VAL A 15 1.26 -8.43 -0.22
C VAL A 15 2.53 -8.39 0.63
N ASN A 16 3.71 -8.50 0.02
CA ASN A 16 4.99 -8.49 0.73
C ASN A 16 5.22 -7.20 1.52
N LEU A 17 4.84 -6.04 0.96
CA LEU A 17 4.89 -4.77 1.66
C LEU A 17 3.98 -4.79 2.88
N LEU A 18 2.73 -5.22 2.70
CA LEU A 18 1.72 -5.20 3.75
C LEU A 18 2.05 -6.19 4.88
N VAL A 19 2.60 -7.36 4.55
CA VAL A 19 3.10 -8.31 5.56
C VAL A 19 4.30 -7.73 6.31
N THR A 20 5.28 -7.16 5.61
CA THR A 20 6.46 -6.56 6.23
C THR A 20 6.10 -5.38 7.12
N ALA A 21 5.08 -4.61 6.75
CA ALA A 21 4.56 -3.51 7.57
C ALA A 21 4.06 -3.99 8.94
N ALA A 22 3.48 -5.19 8.99
CA ALA A 22 2.97 -5.78 10.23
C ALA A 22 4.04 -6.56 11.01
N ALA A 23 4.89 -7.33 10.33
CA ALA A 23 5.76 -8.34 10.91
C ALA A 23 7.25 -8.01 10.82
N GLY A 24 7.64 -6.91 10.20
CA GLY A 24 9.03 -6.47 10.12
C GLY A 24 9.61 -6.08 11.47
N GLY A 25 10.95 -6.10 11.61
CA GLY A 25 11.66 -5.99 12.89
C GLY A 25 11.34 -4.76 13.75
N ASN A 26 10.94 -3.64 13.16
CA ASN A 26 10.49 -2.43 13.86
C ASN A 26 9.04 -2.10 13.49
N SER A 27 8.18 -3.10 13.45
CA SER A 27 6.79 -2.93 13.06
C SER A 27 6.01 -2.12 14.09
N PRO A 28 5.42 -0.98 13.70
CA PRO A 28 4.53 -0.21 14.55
C PRO A 28 3.05 -0.63 14.34
N PHE A 29 2.77 -1.91 14.10
CA PHE A 29 1.44 -2.39 13.74
C PHE A 29 0.30 -1.77 14.58
N ARG A 30 0.51 -1.57 15.88
CA ARG A 30 -0.50 -1.03 16.78
C ARG A 30 -0.55 0.50 16.82
N SER A 31 0.45 1.15 16.25
CA SER A 31 0.54 2.62 16.19
C SER A 31 1.46 3.05 15.06
N TRP A 32 0.95 3.04 13.83
CA TRP A 32 1.72 3.52 12.69
C TRP A 32 2.12 4.99 12.87
N PRO A 33 3.37 5.33 12.52
CA PRO A 33 3.86 6.69 12.68
C PRO A 33 3.14 7.66 11.74
N SER A 34 2.89 8.86 12.25
CA SER A 34 2.38 9.98 11.47
C SER A 34 3.09 11.26 11.90
N PRO A 35 3.69 12.06 10.98
CA PRO A 35 3.90 11.74 9.58
C PRO A 35 5.09 10.78 9.36
N PRO A 36 4.99 9.86 8.41
CA PRO A 36 6.14 9.08 7.97
C PRO A 36 7.11 9.93 7.12
N PRO A 37 8.36 9.46 6.88
CA PRO A 37 8.97 8.25 7.39
C PRO A 37 9.64 8.51 8.75
N VAL A 38 9.29 7.74 9.76
CA VAL A 38 9.85 7.87 11.12
C VAL A 38 10.29 6.54 11.73
N SER A 39 9.97 5.42 11.09
CA SER A 39 10.35 4.09 11.55
C SER A 39 11.55 3.54 10.79
N GLY A 40 12.18 2.49 11.32
CA GLY A 40 13.18 1.70 10.60
C GLY A 40 12.57 0.70 9.61
N ASN A 41 11.25 0.70 9.44
CA ASN A 41 10.50 -0.19 8.54
C ASN A 41 9.81 0.65 7.44
N PRO A 42 10.39 0.75 6.23
CA PRO A 42 9.79 1.54 5.14
C PRO A 42 8.41 1.06 4.71
N SER A 43 8.12 -0.24 4.83
CA SER A 43 6.78 -0.77 4.56
C SER A 43 5.74 -0.25 5.56
N ALA A 44 6.10 -0.18 6.83
CA ALA A 44 5.25 0.43 7.86
C ALA A 44 5.06 1.93 7.63
N ASP A 45 6.09 2.64 7.18
CA ASP A 45 5.98 4.06 6.79
C ASP A 45 4.98 4.26 5.65
N CYS A 46 4.95 3.34 4.66
CA CYS A 46 3.96 3.37 3.59
C CYS A 46 2.53 3.22 4.13
N VAL A 47 2.29 2.31 5.07
CA VAL A 47 0.98 2.18 5.72
C VAL A 47 0.65 3.43 6.53
N GLY A 48 1.61 4.02 7.23
CA GLY A 48 1.46 5.30 7.93
C GLY A 48 1.01 6.44 7.01
N ILE A 49 1.51 6.50 5.78
CA ILE A 49 1.06 7.46 4.76
C ILE A 49 -0.44 7.32 4.48
N ILE A 50 -0.94 6.08 4.42
CA ILE A 50 -2.37 5.82 4.23
C ILE A 50 -3.18 6.20 5.46
N VAL A 51 -2.69 5.90 6.65
CA VAL A 51 -3.36 6.28 7.92
C VAL A 51 -3.53 7.78 8.04
N ASP A 52 -2.59 8.58 7.52
CA ASP A 52 -2.71 10.04 7.47
C ASP A 52 -3.87 10.53 6.59
N ALA A 53 -4.36 9.71 5.66
CA ALA A 53 -5.49 9.99 4.77
C ALA A 53 -5.41 11.35 4.05
N ALA A 54 -4.22 11.77 3.66
CA ALA A 54 -3.98 13.09 3.08
C ALA A 54 -3.91 13.08 1.55
N GLU A 55 -2.98 12.32 0.98
CA GLU A 55 -2.68 12.40 -0.47
C GLU A 55 -3.13 11.15 -1.24
N PHE A 56 -3.18 10.00 -0.57
CA PHE A 56 -3.36 8.70 -1.21
C PHE A 56 -4.53 7.92 -0.62
N SER A 57 -5.20 7.16 -1.48
CA SER A 57 -6.20 6.16 -1.11
C SER A 57 -5.68 4.76 -1.41
N LEU A 58 -5.68 3.90 -0.39
CA LEU A 58 -5.26 2.50 -0.52
C LEU A 58 -6.41 1.63 -1.02
N TRP A 59 -6.13 0.85 -2.04
CA TRP A 59 -7.06 -0.13 -2.56
C TRP A 59 -6.56 -1.55 -2.34
N LEU A 60 -7.45 -2.41 -1.94
CA LEU A 60 -7.23 -3.82 -1.63
C LEU A 60 -8.13 -4.70 -2.48
N SER A 61 -7.81 -5.99 -2.54
CA SER A 61 -8.66 -7.02 -3.14
C SER A 61 -8.75 -8.24 -2.22
N PRO A 62 -9.76 -9.12 -2.38
CA PRO A 62 -9.84 -10.37 -1.64
C PRO A 62 -8.59 -11.23 -1.78
N HIS A 63 -7.95 -11.21 -2.95
CA HIS A 63 -6.68 -11.89 -3.18
C HIS A 63 -5.57 -11.38 -2.25
N ILE A 64 -5.39 -10.07 -2.16
CA ILE A 64 -4.36 -9.46 -1.30
C ILE A 64 -4.64 -9.79 0.17
N THR A 65 -5.87 -9.60 0.64
CA THR A 65 -6.21 -9.85 2.05
C THR A 65 -6.07 -11.32 2.44
N ALA A 66 -6.51 -12.25 1.58
CA ALA A 66 -6.35 -13.68 1.83
C ALA A 66 -4.88 -14.12 1.85
N ASN A 67 -4.03 -13.55 0.99
CA ASN A 67 -2.60 -13.85 1.00
C ASN A 67 -1.89 -13.27 2.22
N ILE A 68 -2.26 -12.07 2.67
CA ILE A 68 -1.74 -11.51 3.94
C ILE A 68 -2.08 -12.47 5.09
N GLU A 69 -3.34 -12.85 5.23
CA GLU A 69 -3.78 -13.79 6.27
C GLU A 69 -2.96 -15.09 6.23
N ARG A 70 -2.88 -15.72 5.06
CA ARG A 70 -2.12 -16.95 4.87
C ARG A 70 -0.64 -16.81 5.26
N VAL A 71 0.01 -15.72 4.85
CA VAL A 71 1.43 -15.51 5.19
C VAL A 71 1.60 -15.28 6.68
N LEU A 72 0.76 -14.50 7.31
CA LEU A 72 0.84 -14.23 8.75
C LEU A 72 0.59 -15.50 9.57
N THR A 73 -0.43 -16.28 9.23
CA THR A 73 -0.81 -17.48 10.02
C THR A 73 0.03 -18.71 9.67
N ASP A 74 0.16 -19.02 8.37
CA ASP A 74 0.79 -20.28 7.94
C ASP A 74 2.32 -20.21 7.94
N LEU A 75 2.89 -19.08 7.54
CA LEU A 75 4.34 -18.93 7.43
C LEU A 75 4.95 -18.26 8.66
N LEU A 76 4.36 -17.19 9.17
CA LEU A 76 4.89 -16.43 10.31
C LEU A 76 4.32 -16.89 11.66
N LYS A 77 3.38 -17.84 11.64
CA LYS A 77 2.81 -18.48 12.84
C LYS A 77 2.12 -17.50 13.79
N TRP A 78 1.53 -16.44 13.26
CA TRP A 78 0.68 -15.58 14.05
C TRP A 78 -0.59 -16.32 14.47
N GLU A 79 -1.09 -16.01 15.65
CA GLU A 79 -2.40 -16.50 16.06
C GLU A 79 -3.51 -15.84 15.19
N PRO A 80 -4.53 -16.62 14.76
CA PRO A 80 -5.58 -16.08 13.90
C PRO A 80 -6.22 -14.78 14.38
N PRO A 81 -6.52 -14.57 15.68
CA PRO A 81 -7.09 -13.30 16.14
C PRO A 81 -6.15 -12.10 15.95
N GLU A 82 -4.83 -12.32 15.98
CA GLU A 82 -3.85 -11.25 15.74
C GLU A 82 -3.79 -10.87 14.26
N ALA A 83 -3.80 -11.87 13.38
CA ALA A 83 -3.86 -11.65 11.94
C ALA A 83 -5.16 -10.93 11.54
N ASP A 84 -6.30 -11.34 12.09
CA ASP A 84 -7.60 -10.69 11.89
C ASP A 84 -7.58 -9.23 12.35
N ALA A 85 -7.00 -8.96 13.52
CA ALA A 85 -6.88 -7.59 14.04
C ALA A 85 -6.07 -6.70 13.11
N TYR A 86 -5.00 -7.23 12.51
CA TYR A 86 -4.21 -6.50 11.52
C TYR A 86 -5.01 -6.22 10.24
N LEU A 87 -5.71 -7.22 9.70
CA LEU A 87 -6.54 -7.06 8.50
C LEU A 87 -7.66 -6.03 8.72
N VAL A 88 -8.32 -6.06 9.87
CA VAL A 88 -9.33 -5.06 10.23
C VAL A 88 -8.72 -3.66 10.29
N ALA A 89 -7.56 -3.50 10.91
CA ALA A 89 -6.88 -2.22 10.99
C ALA A 89 -6.46 -1.70 9.59
N LEU A 90 -5.96 -2.59 8.74
CA LEU A 90 -5.56 -2.27 7.36
C LEU A 90 -6.77 -1.85 6.52
N LEU A 91 -7.88 -2.59 6.59
CA LEU A 91 -9.11 -2.26 5.87
C LEU A 91 -9.69 -0.92 6.35
N SER A 92 -9.71 -0.70 7.65
CA SER A 92 -10.13 0.60 8.21
C SER A 92 -9.27 1.76 7.72
N ALA A 93 -7.95 1.57 7.64
CA ALA A 93 -7.05 2.58 7.10
C ALA A 93 -7.31 2.84 5.61
N ALA A 94 -7.55 1.77 4.83
CA ALA A 94 -7.88 1.89 3.41
C ALA A 94 -9.17 2.69 3.21
N GLU A 95 -10.23 2.35 3.92
CA GLU A 95 -11.54 3.05 3.85
C GLU A 95 -11.42 4.51 4.30
N HIS A 96 -10.71 4.77 5.41
CA HIS A 96 -10.48 6.12 5.91
C HIS A 96 -9.69 6.99 4.92
N SER A 97 -8.79 6.39 4.16
CA SER A 97 -8.03 7.09 3.09
C SER A 97 -8.85 7.43 1.86
N GLY A 98 -10.08 6.95 1.76
CA GLY A 98 -10.94 7.09 0.58
C GLY A 98 -10.81 5.92 -0.42
N GLY A 99 -10.12 4.86 -0.05
CA GLY A 99 -10.02 3.61 -0.78
C GLY A 99 -10.97 2.54 -0.25
N GLY A 100 -10.50 1.31 -0.17
CA GLY A 100 -11.26 0.17 0.32
C GLY A 100 -10.93 -1.13 -0.39
N ILE A 101 -11.89 -2.05 -0.45
CA ILE A 101 -11.74 -3.34 -1.12
C ILE A 101 -12.56 -3.40 -2.40
N VAL A 102 -11.95 -3.87 -3.50
CA VAL A 102 -12.61 -4.18 -4.76
C VAL A 102 -12.80 -5.69 -4.84
N THR A 103 -14.05 -6.16 -4.81
CA THR A 103 -14.36 -7.59 -4.74
C THR A 103 -14.30 -8.31 -6.08
N ASP A 104 -14.65 -7.62 -7.16
CA ASP A 104 -14.78 -8.20 -8.51
C ASP A 104 -13.73 -7.60 -9.46
N VAL A 105 -12.45 -7.85 -9.14
CA VAL A 105 -11.35 -7.40 -10.00
C VAL A 105 -11.26 -8.29 -11.24
N PRO A 106 -11.35 -7.73 -12.48
CA PRO A 106 -11.17 -8.50 -13.70
C PRO A 106 -9.76 -9.11 -13.78
N ARG A 107 -9.67 -10.37 -14.21
CA ARG A 107 -8.40 -11.09 -14.39
C ARG A 107 -7.96 -11.02 -15.85
N THR A 108 -7.30 -9.95 -16.23
CA THR A 108 -6.93 -9.65 -17.62
C THR A 108 -5.43 -9.51 -17.83
N VAL A 109 -4.66 -9.33 -16.76
CA VAL A 109 -3.21 -9.12 -16.83
C VAL A 109 -2.49 -10.46 -16.85
N HIS A 110 -1.57 -10.61 -17.80
CA HIS A 110 -0.70 -11.79 -17.98
C HIS A 110 0.74 -11.37 -18.29
N ASP A 111 1.11 -10.15 -17.93
CA ASP A 111 2.37 -9.52 -18.34
C ASP A 111 3.54 -9.97 -17.45
N CYS A 112 3.25 -10.39 -16.21
CA CYS A 112 4.24 -10.90 -15.25
C CYS A 112 4.30 -12.43 -15.31
N PRO A 113 5.49 -13.06 -15.21
CA PRO A 113 5.61 -14.52 -15.10
C PRO A 113 4.93 -15.09 -13.86
N ASP A 114 4.93 -14.35 -12.75
CA ASP A 114 4.22 -14.74 -11.55
C ASP A 114 2.73 -14.37 -11.65
N HIS A 115 1.88 -15.38 -11.40
CA HIS A 115 0.42 -15.20 -11.45
C HIS A 115 -0.08 -14.27 -10.33
N GLU A 116 0.51 -14.35 -9.15
CA GLU A 116 0.13 -13.53 -7.99
C GLU A 116 0.38 -12.05 -8.26
N ASP A 117 1.49 -11.73 -8.92
CA ASP A 117 1.83 -10.37 -9.33
C ASP A 117 0.84 -9.80 -10.35
N ASN A 118 0.37 -10.65 -11.27
CA ASN A 118 -0.65 -10.24 -12.23
C ASN A 118 -1.96 -9.82 -11.55
N LEU A 119 -2.33 -10.43 -10.42
CA LEU A 119 -3.52 -10.05 -9.67
C LEU A 119 -3.35 -8.70 -8.96
N VAL A 120 -2.14 -8.35 -8.55
CA VAL A 120 -1.82 -6.99 -8.05
C VAL A 120 -1.94 -5.96 -9.16
N LEU A 121 -1.46 -6.29 -10.37
CA LEU A 121 -1.55 -5.41 -11.54
C LEU A 121 -3.00 -5.27 -12.06
N ASP A 122 -3.80 -6.34 -11.99
CA ASP A 122 -5.24 -6.27 -12.30
C ASP A 122 -5.96 -5.27 -11.39
N LEU A 123 -5.69 -5.32 -10.08
CA LEU A 123 -6.25 -4.33 -9.15
C LEU A 123 -5.78 -2.92 -9.48
N ALA A 124 -4.48 -2.74 -9.76
CA ALA A 124 -3.93 -1.44 -10.12
C ALA A 124 -4.59 -0.84 -11.37
N ALA A 125 -4.85 -1.68 -12.38
CA ALA A 125 -5.58 -1.27 -13.59
C ALA A 125 -7.03 -0.89 -13.28
N GLU A 126 -7.73 -1.70 -12.47
CA GLU A 126 -9.14 -1.49 -12.13
C GLU A 126 -9.38 -0.17 -11.38
N VAL A 127 -8.51 0.16 -10.42
CA VAL A 127 -8.66 1.39 -9.63
C VAL A 127 -7.99 2.61 -10.26
N GLY A 128 -7.33 2.46 -11.40
CA GLY A 128 -6.55 3.52 -12.02
C GLY A 128 -5.42 4.01 -11.09
N ALA A 129 -4.66 3.08 -10.54
CA ALA A 129 -3.62 3.39 -9.56
C ALA A 129 -2.57 4.35 -10.13
N LEU A 130 -2.25 5.39 -9.37
CA LEU A 130 -1.18 6.33 -9.70
C LEU A 130 0.19 5.65 -9.57
N ILE A 131 0.31 4.73 -8.63
CA ILE A 131 1.55 4.03 -8.33
C ILE A 131 1.26 2.66 -7.69
N VAL A 132 2.11 1.69 -7.96
CA VAL A 132 2.18 0.41 -7.26
C VAL A 132 3.44 0.40 -6.40
N VAL A 133 3.34 -0.06 -5.16
CA VAL A 133 4.48 -0.15 -4.25
C VAL A 133 4.73 -1.61 -3.89
N SER A 134 5.93 -2.08 -4.17
CA SER A 134 6.33 -3.48 -3.96
C SER A 134 7.82 -3.60 -3.68
N ASN A 135 8.21 -4.65 -2.96
CA ASN A 135 9.60 -5.09 -2.84
C ASN A 135 9.95 -6.20 -3.83
N ASP A 136 8.97 -6.69 -4.59
CA ASP A 136 9.18 -7.77 -5.53
C ASP A 136 9.99 -7.32 -6.75
N THR A 137 11.07 -8.06 -7.06
CA THR A 137 11.97 -7.71 -8.16
C THR A 137 11.32 -7.88 -9.53
N ASP A 138 10.41 -8.82 -9.69
CA ASP A 138 9.73 -9.07 -10.96
C ASP A 138 8.77 -7.91 -11.26
N LEU A 139 8.00 -7.47 -10.27
CA LEU A 139 7.17 -6.26 -10.41
C LEU A 139 8.00 -5.01 -10.64
N LEU A 140 9.06 -4.80 -9.87
CA LEU A 140 9.94 -3.62 -9.99
C LEU A 140 10.59 -3.53 -11.38
N SER A 141 10.96 -4.67 -11.96
CA SER A 141 11.56 -4.74 -13.29
C SER A 141 10.62 -4.30 -14.42
N MET A 142 9.31 -4.35 -14.18
CA MET A 142 8.28 -3.95 -15.15
C MET A 142 8.01 -2.43 -15.14
N SER A 143 8.61 -1.68 -14.22
CA SER A 143 8.32 -0.24 -14.07
C SER A 143 8.89 0.60 -15.23
N PRO A 144 8.10 1.52 -15.84
CA PRO A 144 6.67 1.72 -15.60
C PRO A 144 5.82 0.67 -16.33
N TRP A 145 4.85 0.08 -15.64
CA TRP A 145 3.90 -0.84 -16.26
C TRP A 145 2.69 -0.07 -16.79
N ARG A 146 2.48 -0.11 -18.11
CA ARG A 146 1.41 0.61 -18.81
C ARG A 146 1.30 2.09 -18.38
N GLY A 147 2.44 2.72 -18.10
CA GLY A 147 2.52 4.10 -17.63
C GLY A 147 2.40 4.29 -16.12
N THR A 148 2.06 3.25 -15.36
CA THR A 148 2.02 3.28 -13.89
C THR A 148 3.38 2.92 -13.32
N PRO A 149 4.04 3.80 -12.56
CA PRO A 149 5.30 3.47 -11.91
C PRO A 149 5.12 2.41 -10.83
N ILE A 150 6.09 1.51 -10.73
CA ILE A 150 6.22 0.54 -9.65
C ILE A 150 7.48 0.89 -8.87
N THR A 151 7.41 1.05 -7.57
CA THR A 151 8.52 1.54 -6.76
C THR A 151 8.65 0.81 -5.43
N GLU A 152 9.86 0.84 -4.87
CA GLU A 152 10.11 0.28 -3.55
C GLU A 152 9.50 1.12 -2.43
N PRO A 153 9.12 0.51 -1.29
CA PRO A 153 8.57 1.21 -0.13
C PRO A 153 9.44 2.38 0.36
N ARG A 154 10.75 2.18 0.46
CA ARG A 154 11.69 3.22 0.88
C ARG A 154 11.67 4.43 -0.05
N SER A 155 11.69 4.18 -1.35
CA SER A 155 11.67 5.24 -2.37
C SER A 155 10.33 5.99 -2.38
N PHE A 156 9.22 5.27 -2.23
CA PHE A 156 7.89 5.87 -2.13
C PHE A 156 7.77 6.76 -0.89
N ALA A 157 8.10 6.24 0.29
CA ALA A 157 8.04 7.00 1.54
C ALA A 157 8.93 8.26 1.50
N ALA A 158 10.14 8.15 0.95
CA ALA A 158 11.05 9.29 0.81
C ALA A 158 10.49 10.38 -0.12
N LYS A 159 9.86 9.98 -1.23
CA LYS A 159 9.23 10.95 -2.16
C LYS A 159 8.05 11.66 -1.51
N VAL A 160 7.21 10.95 -0.77
CA VAL A 160 6.07 11.55 -0.05
C VAL A 160 6.55 12.53 1.01
N ASP A 161 7.57 12.17 1.78
CA ASP A 161 8.15 13.06 2.78
C ASP A 161 8.75 14.32 2.15
N ALA A 162 9.47 14.18 1.04
CA ALA A 162 10.03 15.32 0.30
C ALA A 162 8.91 16.25 -0.22
N MET A 163 7.84 15.68 -0.77
CA MET A 163 6.67 16.42 -1.25
C MET A 163 6.00 17.19 -0.12
N ARG A 164 5.79 16.56 1.03
CA ARG A 164 5.19 17.19 2.22
C ARG A 164 6.06 18.32 2.77
N ARG A 165 7.38 18.13 2.82
CA ARG A 165 8.32 19.19 3.22
C ARG A 165 8.28 20.37 2.27
N HIS A 166 8.19 20.12 0.97
CA HIS A 166 8.10 21.19 -0.02
C HIS A 166 6.79 22.00 0.12
N ALA A 167 5.67 21.31 0.32
CA ALA A 167 4.37 21.96 0.51
C ALA A 167 4.29 22.84 1.77
N ARG A 168 5.09 22.54 2.81
CA ARG A 168 5.15 23.30 4.08
C ARG A 168 6.06 24.53 4.02
N ARG A 169 6.86 24.70 2.95
CA ARG A 169 7.70 25.90 2.83
C ARG A 169 6.83 27.11 2.54
N PRO A 170 6.92 28.20 3.32
CA PRO A 170 6.18 29.42 3.03
C PRO A 170 6.60 29.95 1.64
N ARG A 171 5.62 30.32 0.83
CA ARG A 171 5.89 31.04 -0.42
C ARG A 171 6.50 32.39 -0.02
N ARG A 172 7.76 32.62 -0.39
CA ARG A 172 8.42 33.92 -0.25
C ARG A 172 7.90 34.86 -1.32
#